data_987f26778e19fe6eedd3223d24e2e367
#
_entry.id   987f26778e19fe6eedd3223d24e2e367
#
_cell.length_a   1.000
_cell.length_b   1.000
_cell.length_c   1.000
_cell.angle_alpha   90.00
_cell.angle_beta   90.00
_cell.angle_gamma   90.00
#
_symmetry.space_group_name_H-M   'P 1'
#
loop_
_entity.id
_entity.type
_entity.pdbx_description
1 polymer ?
#
loop_
_entity_poly.entity_id
_entity_poly.type
_entity_poly.pdbx_seq_one_letter_code
_entity_poly.pdbx_strand_id
1 'polypeptide(L)'
;ITGAAPINPDILELFHKLDIPIFEGYGMTETSAGATIGHKGANKFGSVGKPFAGEIRIHNPNEKGEGEIQFKGRHVMKGYYNNPEATAETMDGDWLKSGDLGKKDSEGFVYVTGRLKEIYVNSAGKNIAPLVIEETMKSMPLISQCMLVGDNRNYCTALFTLDVGAILRDKHGLDGATEVPKDP
;
A
#
# COMPACT_ATOMS: atom_id res chain seq x y z
N ILE A 1 -1.72 -6.68 -14.95
CA ILE A 1 -1.04 -6.69 -13.66
C ILE A 1 -0.85 -5.26 -13.22
N THR A 2 -1.14 -4.98 -11.95
CA THR A 2 -0.87 -3.72 -11.30
C THR A 2 0.04 -3.93 -10.07
N GLY A 3 0.73 -2.89 -9.62
CA GLY A 3 1.62 -2.95 -8.46
C GLY A 3 2.23 -1.58 -8.17
N ALA A 4 3.20 -1.52 -7.29
CA ALA A 4 3.89 -0.32 -6.80
C ALA A 4 3.05 0.62 -5.90
N ALA A 5 1.73 0.57 -5.96
CA ALA A 5 0.82 1.29 -5.08
C ALA A 5 -0.46 0.47 -4.88
N PRO A 6 -1.14 0.62 -3.74
CA PRO A 6 -2.46 0.04 -3.55
C PRO A 6 -3.45 0.54 -4.60
N ILE A 7 -4.34 -0.34 -5.06
CA ILE A 7 -5.44 0.03 -5.96
C ILE A 7 -6.75 0.01 -5.17
N ASN A 8 -7.65 0.93 -5.50
CA ASN A 8 -8.98 0.95 -4.89
C ASN A 8 -9.73 -0.35 -5.18
N PRO A 9 -10.23 -1.07 -4.16
CA PRO A 9 -10.98 -2.32 -4.33
C PRO A 9 -12.20 -2.19 -5.23
N ASP A 10 -12.90 -1.05 -5.22
CA ASP A 10 -14.08 -0.80 -6.06
C ASP A 10 -13.72 -0.80 -7.54
N ILE A 11 -12.54 -0.29 -7.89
CA ILE A 11 -12.00 -0.32 -9.26
C ILE A 11 -11.73 -1.77 -9.68
N LEU A 12 -11.12 -2.56 -8.81
CA LEU A 12 -10.87 -3.98 -9.07
C LEU A 12 -12.17 -4.75 -9.29
N GLU A 13 -13.19 -4.48 -8.47
CA GLU A 13 -14.50 -5.09 -8.60
C GLU A 13 -15.21 -4.69 -9.90
N LEU A 14 -15.13 -3.41 -10.29
CA LEU A 14 -15.68 -2.93 -11.57
C LEU A 14 -15.06 -3.66 -12.75
N PHE A 15 -13.73 -3.74 -12.83
CA PHE A 15 -13.05 -4.44 -13.91
C PHE A 15 -13.36 -5.94 -13.90
N HIS A 16 -13.48 -6.53 -12.72
CA HIS A 16 -13.88 -7.94 -12.60
C HIS A 16 -15.30 -8.20 -13.15
N LYS A 17 -16.26 -7.29 -12.87
CA LYS A 17 -17.63 -7.36 -13.44
C LYS A 17 -17.65 -7.24 -14.97
N LEU A 18 -16.65 -6.58 -15.54
CA LEU A 18 -16.46 -6.46 -16.98
C LEU A 18 -15.68 -7.64 -17.61
N ASP A 19 -15.40 -8.70 -16.83
CA ASP A 19 -14.57 -9.84 -17.22
C ASP A 19 -13.13 -9.45 -17.64
N ILE A 20 -12.62 -8.35 -17.07
CA ILE A 20 -11.26 -7.88 -17.26
C ILE A 20 -10.48 -8.14 -15.96
N PRO A 21 -9.73 -9.26 -15.84
CA PRO A 21 -9.04 -9.57 -14.62
C PRO A 21 -7.83 -8.64 -14.40
N ILE A 22 -7.81 -7.95 -13.28
CA ILE A 22 -6.65 -7.20 -12.81
C ILE A 22 -6.02 -8.01 -11.68
N PHE A 23 -4.72 -8.24 -11.77
CA PHE A 23 -3.94 -8.95 -10.77
C PHE A 23 -2.98 -8.00 -10.09
N GLU A 24 -2.98 -7.99 -8.77
CA GLU A 24 -2.04 -7.22 -7.96
C GLU A 24 -0.77 -8.01 -7.73
N GLY A 25 0.36 -7.30 -7.72
CA GLY A 25 1.67 -7.84 -7.38
C GLY A 25 2.40 -6.92 -6.41
N TYR A 26 3.26 -7.50 -5.59
CA TYR A 26 4.05 -6.77 -4.61
C TYR A 26 5.50 -7.23 -4.64
N GLY A 27 6.38 -6.28 -4.43
CA GLY A 27 7.81 -6.47 -4.33
C GLY A 27 8.52 -5.13 -4.29
N MET A 28 9.82 -5.17 -4.31
CA MET A 28 10.69 -4.01 -4.19
C MET A 28 11.96 -4.23 -5.02
N THR A 29 12.74 -3.20 -5.20
CA THR A 29 14.01 -3.29 -5.96
C THR A 29 14.91 -4.39 -5.40
N GLU A 30 14.95 -4.51 -4.09
CA GLU A 30 15.73 -5.50 -3.33
C GLU A 30 15.26 -6.93 -3.53
N THR A 31 14.04 -7.14 -4.07
CA THR A 31 13.49 -8.45 -4.46
C THR A 31 13.44 -8.63 -5.98
N SER A 32 14.27 -7.92 -6.74
CA SER A 32 14.29 -7.99 -8.21
C SER A 32 12.91 -7.72 -8.83
N ALA A 33 12.22 -6.69 -8.33
CA ALA A 33 10.91 -6.18 -8.69
C ALA A 33 9.72 -6.93 -8.08
N GLY A 34 9.64 -8.24 -8.10
CA GLY A 34 8.44 -8.96 -7.68
C GLY A 34 8.71 -10.11 -6.71
N ALA A 35 7.84 -10.27 -5.72
CA ALA A 35 7.88 -11.38 -4.77
C ALA A 35 6.53 -12.10 -4.66
N THR A 36 5.41 -11.36 -4.82
CA THR A 36 4.06 -11.93 -4.87
C THR A 36 3.32 -11.49 -6.11
N ILE A 37 2.35 -12.27 -6.53
CA ILE A 37 1.44 -11.94 -7.63
C ILE A 37 0.13 -12.71 -7.49
N GLY A 38 -0.98 -12.02 -7.81
CA GLY A 38 -2.25 -12.65 -8.11
C GLY A 38 -2.26 -13.21 -9.54
N HIS A 39 -2.97 -14.30 -9.78
CA HIS A 39 -3.13 -14.86 -11.11
C HIS A 39 -4.50 -15.54 -11.26
N LYS A 40 -4.87 -15.92 -12.50
CA LYS A 40 -6.12 -16.61 -12.77
C LYS A 40 -6.21 -17.89 -11.93
N GLY A 41 -7.26 -18.01 -11.12
CA GLY A 41 -7.47 -19.14 -10.22
C GLY A 41 -6.84 -18.95 -8.82
N ALA A 42 -6.04 -17.92 -8.60
CA ALA A 42 -5.51 -17.55 -7.28
C ALA A 42 -5.41 -16.01 -7.17
N ASN A 43 -6.57 -15.38 -7.01
CA ASN A 43 -6.70 -13.94 -6.82
C ASN A 43 -7.71 -13.66 -5.71
N LYS A 44 -7.36 -12.74 -4.80
CA LYS A 44 -8.26 -12.21 -3.77
C LYS A 44 -8.15 -10.70 -3.75
N PHE A 45 -9.26 -9.99 -3.83
CA PHE A 45 -9.28 -8.53 -3.76
C PHE A 45 -8.67 -8.02 -2.44
N GLY A 46 -7.86 -6.99 -2.55
CA GLY A 46 -7.11 -6.41 -1.44
C GLY A 46 -5.87 -7.20 -1.01
N SER A 47 -5.60 -8.35 -1.64
CA SER A 47 -4.34 -9.06 -1.48
C SER A 47 -3.40 -8.77 -2.64
N VAL A 48 -2.11 -8.75 -2.36
CA VAL A 48 -1.06 -8.65 -3.37
C VAL A 48 -0.65 -10.02 -3.93
N GLY A 49 -1.52 -11.02 -3.80
CA GLY A 49 -1.33 -12.36 -4.32
C GLY A 49 -0.53 -13.28 -3.40
N LYS A 50 -0.01 -14.35 -3.98
CA LYS A 50 0.80 -15.36 -3.29
C LYS A 50 2.28 -15.25 -3.68
N PRO A 51 3.21 -15.71 -2.82
CA PRO A 51 4.62 -15.81 -3.18
C PRO A 51 4.81 -16.67 -4.44
N PHE A 52 5.55 -16.15 -5.42
CA PHE A 52 5.98 -16.89 -6.60
C PHE A 52 7.50 -17.01 -6.70
N ALA A 53 8.24 -16.19 -5.94
CA ALA A 53 9.67 -16.18 -5.90
C ALA A 53 10.16 -16.30 -4.44
N GLY A 54 10.56 -17.52 -4.03
CA GLY A 54 11.06 -17.77 -2.68
C GLY A 54 9.98 -17.82 -1.59
N GLU A 55 10.35 -17.42 -0.38
CA GLU A 55 9.54 -17.51 0.82
C GLU A 55 9.19 -16.13 1.38
N ILE A 56 8.01 -16.03 2.01
CA ILE A 56 7.57 -14.84 2.74
C ILE A 56 7.14 -15.25 4.14
N ARG A 57 7.64 -14.53 5.13
CA ARG A 57 7.17 -14.62 6.51
C ARG A 57 6.63 -13.27 6.98
N ILE A 58 5.74 -13.32 7.96
CA ILE A 58 5.32 -12.17 8.76
C ILE A 58 6.12 -12.23 10.06
N HIS A 59 7.02 -11.29 10.26
CA HIS A 59 7.91 -11.26 11.41
C HIS A 59 7.25 -10.52 12.57
N ASN A 60 7.34 -11.10 13.78
CA ASN A 60 6.76 -10.58 15.00
C ASN A 60 5.29 -10.15 14.85
N PRO A 61 4.39 -11.06 14.42
CA PRO A 61 2.99 -10.71 14.23
C PRO A 61 2.31 -10.36 15.56
N ASN A 62 1.48 -9.32 15.53
CA ASN A 62 0.60 -8.95 16.63
C ASN A 62 -0.61 -9.91 16.74
N GLU A 63 -1.54 -9.65 17.68
CA GLU A 63 -2.74 -10.46 17.88
C GLU A 63 -3.65 -10.56 16.63
N LYS A 64 -3.52 -9.63 15.69
CA LYS A 64 -4.25 -9.62 14.41
C LYS A 64 -3.50 -10.34 13.29
N GLY A 65 -2.33 -10.92 13.59
CA GLY A 65 -1.46 -11.55 12.61
C GLY A 65 -0.70 -10.58 11.72
N GLU A 66 -0.65 -9.29 12.06
CA GLU A 66 0.08 -8.25 11.33
C GLU A 66 1.49 -8.08 11.89
N GLY A 67 2.48 -8.06 11.02
CA GLY A 67 3.88 -7.86 11.35
C GLY A 67 4.67 -7.44 10.12
N GLU A 68 5.97 -7.31 10.25
CA GLU A 68 6.82 -6.96 9.12
C GLU A 68 6.86 -8.08 8.09
N ILE A 69 6.63 -7.72 6.82
CA ILE A 69 6.80 -8.64 5.70
C ILE A 69 8.30 -8.83 5.46
N GLN A 70 8.75 -10.08 5.43
CA GLN A 70 10.15 -10.40 5.15
C GLN A 70 10.25 -11.45 4.05
N PHE A 71 11.29 -11.33 3.21
CA PHE A 71 11.53 -12.17 2.04
C PHE A 71 12.78 -12.99 2.19
N LYS A 72 12.76 -14.23 1.68
CA LYS A 72 13.92 -15.09 1.56
C LYS A 72 13.90 -15.81 0.22
N GLY A 73 15.03 -15.84 -0.46
CA GLY A 73 15.17 -16.60 -1.70
C GLY A 73 16.16 -15.98 -2.69
N ARG A 74 16.27 -16.61 -3.84
CA ARG A 74 17.26 -16.23 -4.88
C ARG A 74 16.92 -14.89 -5.58
N HIS A 75 15.72 -14.38 -5.42
CA HIS A 75 15.27 -13.08 -5.93
C HIS A 75 15.69 -11.92 -5.03
N VAL A 76 16.13 -12.19 -3.80
CA VAL A 76 16.64 -11.19 -2.87
C VAL A 76 18.03 -10.74 -3.29
N MET A 77 18.28 -9.43 -3.23
CA MET A 77 19.57 -8.83 -3.55
C MET A 77 20.69 -9.39 -2.65
N LYS A 78 21.93 -9.28 -3.11
CA LYS A 78 23.11 -9.60 -2.30
C LYS A 78 23.44 -8.54 -1.25
N GLY A 79 23.02 -7.31 -1.49
CA GLY A 79 23.25 -6.16 -0.63
C GLY A 79 23.35 -4.86 -1.42
N TYR A 80 23.47 -3.75 -0.70
CA TYR A 80 23.69 -2.43 -1.29
C TYR A 80 25.15 -2.25 -1.67
N TYR A 81 25.38 -1.73 -2.89
CA TYR A 81 26.73 -1.49 -3.40
C TYR A 81 27.50 -0.52 -2.51
N ASN A 82 28.68 -0.92 -2.09
CA ASN A 82 29.58 -0.17 -1.20
C ASN A 82 28.91 0.34 0.11
N ASN A 83 27.83 -0.32 0.56
CA ASN A 83 27.16 0.06 1.80
C ASN A 83 26.83 -1.19 2.66
N PRO A 84 27.84 -1.77 3.32
CA PRO A 84 27.65 -2.96 4.15
C PRO A 84 26.79 -2.68 5.38
N GLU A 85 26.80 -1.46 5.93
CA GLU A 85 26.01 -1.09 7.10
C GLU A 85 24.51 -1.15 6.76
N ALA A 86 24.06 -0.46 5.70
CA ALA A 86 22.68 -0.51 5.27
C ALA A 86 22.25 -1.93 4.87
N THR A 87 23.18 -2.73 4.31
CA THR A 87 22.90 -4.13 4.02
C THR A 87 22.64 -4.92 5.30
N ALA A 88 23.48 -4.76 6.33
CA ALA A 88 23.30 -5.43 7.61
C ALA A 88 22.03 -5.00 8.33
N GLU A 89 21.67 -3.72 8.28
CA GLU A 89 20.43 -3.20 8.86
C GLU A 89 19.17 -3.78 8.17
N THR A 90 19.25 -4.03 6.86
CA THR A 90 18.11 -4.50 6.06
C THR A 90 17.93 -6.02 6.12
N MET A 91 18.93 -6.75 6.55
CA MET A 91 18.88 -8.22 6.66
C MET A 91 18.63 -8.68 8.09
N ASP A 92 17.89 -9.78 8.23
CA ASP A 92 17.71 -10.56 9.47
C ASP A 92 18.11 -12.02 9.16
N GLY A 93 19.41 -12.30 9.25
CA GLY A 93 19.99 -13.51 8.73
C GLY A 93 19.80 -13.61 7.21
N ASP A 94 19.10 -14.64 6.75
CA ASP A 94 18.77 -14.83 5.32
C ASP A 94 17.51 -14.08 4.87
N TRP A 95 16.86 -13.35 5.76
CA TRP A 95 15.60 -12.68 5.51
C TRP A 95 15.81 -11.20 5.24
N LEU A 96 15.31 -10.71 4.11
CA LEU A 96 15.27 -9.30 3.79
C LEU A 96 14.06 -8.67 4.49
N LYS A 97 14.29 -7.65 5.29
CA LYS A 97 13.26 -6.80 5.90
C LYS A 97 12.71 -5.84 4.85
N SER A 98 11.40 -5.86 4.63
CA SER A 98 10.77 -4.96 3.65
C SER A 98 10.54 -3.55 4.18
N GLY A 99 10.39 -3.41 5.49
CA GLY A 99 9.90 -2.20 6.14
C GLY A 99 8.39 -2.00 5.94
N ASP A 100 7.71 -2.94 5.31
CA ASP A 100 6.25 -2.91 5.13
C ASP A 100 5.57 -3.83 6.15
N LEU A 101 4.43 -3.39 6.66
CA LEU A 101 3.54 -4.21 7.49
C LEU A 101 2.57 -4.98 6.63
N GLY A 102 2.27 -6.19 7.07
CA GLY A 102 1.27 -7.00 6.41
C GLY A 102 0.88 -8.23 7.20
N LYS A 103 0.01 -9.00 6.60
CA LYS A 103 -0.44 -10.30 7.12
C LYS A 103 -0.53 -11.30 5.99
N LYS A 104 -0.55 -12.57 6.37
CA LYS A 104 -0.75 -13.68 5.44
C LYS A 104 -1.91 -14.53 5.93
N ASP A 105 -2.88 -14.82 5.07
CA ASP A 105 -4.01 -15.66 5.43
C ASP A 105 -3.66 -17.16 5.38
N SER A 106 -4.60 -18.00 5.83
CA SER A 106 -4.43 -19.46 5.86
C SER A 106 -4.27 -20.10 4.49
N GLU A 107 -4.68 -19.40 3.43
CA GLU A 107 -4.51 -19.84 2.04
C GLU A 107 -3.19 -19.35 1.42
N GLY A 108 -2.42 -18.54 2.15
CA GLY A 108 -1.13 -18.02 1.73
C GLY A 108 -1.16 -16.70 0.95
N PHE A 109 -2.30 -16.02 0.88
CA PHE A 109 -2.39 -14.67 0.30
C PHE A 109 -1.79 -13.64 1.26
N VAL A 110 -1.02 -12.72 0.69
CA VAL A 110 -0.35 -11.64 1.41
C VAL A 110 -1.14 -10.35 1.27
N TYR A 111 -1.26 -9.61 2.35
CA TYR A 111 -1.93 -8.31 2.43
C TYR A 111 -0.96 -7.29 2.99
N VAL A 112 -0.72 -6.21 2.28
CA VAL A 112 0.08 -5.07 2.77
C VAL A 112 -0.87 -4.13 3.52
N THR A 113 -0.54 -3.82 4.78
CA THR A 113 -1.40 -3.02 5.67
C THR A 113 -0.79 -1.67 6.03
N GLY A 114 0.46 -1.42 5.67
CA GLY A 114 1.13 -0.14 5.91
C GLY A 114 2.64 -0.21 5.77
N ARG A 115 3.31 0.87 6.17
CA ARG A 115 4.77 0.94 6.27
C ARG A 115 5.20 1.19 7.70
N LEU A 116 6.22 0.47 8.15
CA LEU A 116 6.75 0.61 9.52
C LEU A 116 7.20 2.04 9.85
N LYS A 117 7.88 2.70 8.91
CA LYS A 117 8.38 4.07 9.09
C LYS A 117 7.28 5.14 9.02
N GLU A 118 6.11 4.80 8.51
CA GLU A 118 4.98 5.72 8.33
C GLU A 118 3.90 5.53 9.39
N ILE A 119 4.08 4.58 10.31
CA ILE A 119 3.14 4.40 11.42
C ILE A 119 3.27 5.56 12.39
N TYR A 120 2.16 6.19 12.67
CA TYR A 120 2.06 7.16 13.75
C TYR A 120 1.70 6.47 15.06
N VAL A 121 2.37 6.91 16.12
CA VAL A 121 1.97 6.57 17.49
C VAL A 121 1.28 7.80 18.07
N ASN A 122 -0.03 7.73 18.28
CA ASN A 122 -0.71 8.84 18.92
C ASN A 122 -0.33 8.95 20.42
N SER A 123 -0.68 10.04 21.07
CA SER A 123 -0.35 10.28 22.48
C SER A 123 -0.98 9.24 23.44
N ALA A 124 -1.94 8.47 23.01
CA ALA A 124 -2.51 7.33 23.75
C ALA A 124 -1.79 5.99 23.47
N GLY A 125 -0.68 6.01 22.73
CA GLY A 125 0.10 4.81 22.38
C GLY A 125 -0.52 3.93 21.29
N LYS A 126 -1.54 4.43 20.56
CA LYS A 126 -2.18 3.66 19.48
C LYS A 126 -1.43 3.85 18.17
N ASN A 127 -1.09 2.74 17.52
CA ASN A 127 -0.54 2.74 16.18
C ASN A 127 -1.61 3.07 15.14
N ILE A 128 -1.30 3.99 14.25
CA ILE A 128 -2.15 4.43 13.15
C ILE A 128 -1.34 4.27 11.87
N ALA A 129 -1.87 3.53 10.91
CA ALA A 129 -1.29 3.40 9.57
C ALA A 129 -1.91 4.47 8.65
N PRO A 130 -1.21 5.56 8.31
CA PRO A 130 -1.77 6.67 7.53
C PRO A 130 -2.24 6.22 6.15
N LEU A 131 -1.45 5.38 5.50
CA LEU A 131 -1.69 4.93 4.12
C LEU A 131 -3.11 4.40 3.91
N VAL A 132 -3.62 3.55 4.82
CA VAL A 132 -4.97 2.98 4.70
C VAL A 132 -6.05 4.05 4.76
N ILE A 133 -5.87 5.04 5.64
CA ILE A 133 -6.81 6.16 5.80
C ILE A 133 -6.74 7.08 4.59
N GLU A 134 -5.53 7.42 4.15
CA GLU A 134 -5.29 8.30 3.00
C GLU A 134 -5.86 7.71 1.71
N GLU A 135 -5.67 6.41 1.44
CA GLU A 135 -6.25 5.74 0.28
C GLU A 135 -7.78 5.67 0.35
N THR A 136 -8.35 5.46 1.54
CA THR A 136 -9.80 5.52 1.74
C THR A 136 -10.33 6.92 1.45
N MET A 137 -9.62 7.97 1.89
CA MET A 137 -10.02 9.36 1.63
C MET A 137 -9.91 9.72 0.14
N LYS A 138 -8.86 9.28 -0.55
CA LYS A 138 -8.68 9.49 -1.99
C LYS A 138 -9.73 8.78 -2.85
N SER A 139 -10.40 7.76 -2.32
CA SER A 139 -11.53 7.13 -3.02
C SER A 139 -12.79 7.98 -3.07
N MET A 140 -12.85 9.07 -2.29
CA MET A 140 -13.97 10.01 -2.31
C MET A 140 -13.93 10.88 -3.56
N PRO A 141 -15.05 11.08 -4.28
CA PRO A 141 -15.08 11.70 -5.62
C PRO A 141 -14.49 13.12 -5.71
N LEU A 142 -14.40 13.83 -4.59
CA LEU A 142 -13.93 15.23 -4.59
C LEU A 142 -12.51 15.39 -4.07
N ILE A 143 -11.86 14.33 -3.66
CA ILE A 143 -10.52 14.36 -3.07
C ILE A 143 -9.49 13.86 -4.09
N SER A 144 -8.54 14.73 -4.46
CA SER A 144 -7.44 14.39 -5.36
C SER A 144 -6.28 13.75 -4.59
N GLN A 145 -5.84 14.38 -3.50
CA GLN A 145 -4.75 13.89 -2.65
C GLN A 145 -5.13 14.04 -1.19
N CYS A 146 -4.60 13.16 -0.35
CA CYS A 146 -4.77 13.22 1.09
C CYS A 146 -3.44 12.93 1.78
N MET A 147 -3.14 13.67 2.85
CA MET A 147 -2.02 13.43 3.74
C MET A 147 -2.50 13.51 5.17
N LEU A 148 -2.31 12.44 5.92
CA LEU A 148 -2.64 12.39 7.35
C LEU A 148 -1.49 12.99 8.16
N VAL A 149 -1.81 13.76 9.20
CA VAL A 149 -0.87 14.36 10.14
C VAL A 149 -1.33 14.05 11.55
N GLY A 150 -0.50 13.41 12.37
CA GLY A 150 -0.95 13.02 13.71
C GLY A 150 0.08 12.35 14.60
N ASP A 151 1.34 12.26 14.16
CA ASP A 151 2.39 11.66 14.98
C ASP A 151 2.59 12.43 16.29
N ASN A 152 2.59 11.71 17.42
CA ASN A 152 2.66 12.27 18.76
C ASN A 152 1.57 13.31 19.11
N ARG A 153 0.43 13.29 18.40
CA ARG A 153 -0.71 14.19 18.64
C ARG A 153 -1.87 13.44 19.30
N ASN A 154 -2.74 14.20 19.98
CA ASN A 154 -3.95 13.63 20.59
C ASN A 154 -4.99 13.18 19.56
N TYR A 155 -4.92 13.74 18.37
CA TYR A 155 -5.82 13.45 17.26
C TYR A 155 -5.08 13.57 15.92
N CYS A 156 -5.58 12.89 14.92
CA CYS A 156 -5.11 13.02 13.55
C CYS A 156 -5.91 14.09 12.83
N THR A 157 -5.23 14.84 11.98
CA THR A 157 -5.81 15.77 11.01
C THR A 157 -5.44 15.32 9.61
N ALA A 158 -6.24 15.64 8.62
CA ALA A 158 -5.92 15.38 7.23
C ALA A 158 -5.81 16.70 6.45
N LEU A 159 -4.76 16.80 5.64
CA LEU A 159 -4.64 17.78 4.58
C LEU A 159 -5.07 17.10 3.29
N PHE A 160 -5.92 17.73 2.51
CA PHE A 160 -6.32 17.18 1.22
C PHE A 160 -6.47 18.28 0.18
N THR A 161 -6.23 17.90 -1.07
CA THR A 161 -6.51 18.73 -2.23
C THR A 161 -7.80 18.26 -2.89
N LEU A 162 -8.56 19.23 -3.44
CA LEU A 162 -9.78 18.93 -4.14
C LEU A 162 -9.49 18.57 -5.60
N ASP A 163 -10.27 17.66 -6.15
CA ASP A 163 -10.33 17.45 -7.59
C ASP A 163 -11.20 18.55 -8.22
N VAL A 164 -10.53 19.63 -8.59
CA VAL A 164 -11.19 20.81 -9.17
C VAL A 164 -11.93 20.45 -10.48
N GLY A 165 -11.32 19.56 -11.30
CA GLY A 165 -11.96 19.11 -12.54
C GLY A 165 -13.25 18.36 -12.31
N ALA A 166 -13.29 17.45 -11.34
CA ALA A 166 -14.50 16.73 -10.95
C ALA A 166 -15.56 17.67 -10.38
N ILE A 167 -15.17 18.62 -9.51
CA ILE A 167 -16.09 19.58 -8.91
C ILE A 167 -16.74 20.46 -9.98
N LEU A 168 -15.95 21.00 -10.90
CA LEU A 168 -16.45 21.90 -11.94
C LEU A 168 -17.37 21.16 -12.92
N ARG A 169 -17.02 19.93 -13.32
CA ARG A 169 -17.83 19.09 -14.19
C ARG A 169 -19.14 18.68 -13.52
N ASP A 170 -19.05 18.08 -12.32
CA ASP A 170 -20.20 17.42 -11.68
C ASP A 170 -21.18 18.42 -11.05
N LYS A 171 -20.68 19.56 -10.52
CA LYS A 171 -21.52 20.57 -9.85
C LYS A 171 -21.88 21.76 -10.72
N HIS A 172 -21.03 22.11 -11.68
CA HIS A 172 -21.21 23.35 -12.46
C HIS A 172 -21.33 23.10 -13.96
N GLY A 173 -21.20 21.85 -14.43
CA GLY A 173 -21.28 21.51 -15.84
C GLY A 173 -20.17 22.13 -16.70
N LEU A 174 -19.06 22.54 -16.08
CA LEU A 174 -17.92 23.17 -16.73
C LEU A 174 -16.88 22.11 -17.05
N ASP A 175 -17.00 21.51 -18.22
CA ASP A 175 -16.04 20.50 -18.68
C ASP A 175 -14.75 21.17 -19.19
N GLY A 176 -13.61 20.61 -18.76
CA GLY A 176 -12.27 21.11 -19.15
C GLY A 176 -11.74 22.30 -18.36
N ALA A 177 -12.49 22.84 -17.39
CA ALA A 177 -11.97 23.87 -16.52
C ALA A 177 -11.02 23.32 -15.46
N THR A 178 -9.92 24.03 -15.21
CA THR A 178 -8.87 23.64 -14.25
C THR A 178 -8.82 24.52 -13.00
N GLU A 179 -9.58 25.59 -12.97
CA GLU A 179 -9.62 26.53 -11.86
C GLU A 179 -11.06 26.78 -11.39
N VAL A 180 -11.24 26.86 -10.09
CA VAL A 180 -12.53 27.26 -9.50
C VAL A 180 -12.79 28.73 -9.82
N PRO A 181 -13.98 29.11 -10.34
CA PRO A 181 -14.34 30.52 -10.53
C PRO A 181 -14.18 31.29 -9.22
N LYS A 182 -13.58 32.50 -9.31
CA LYS A 182 -13.31 33.34 -8.12
C LYS A 182 -14.52 34.08 -7.61
N ASP A 183 -15.54 34.19 -8.46
CA ASP A 183 -16.80 34.82 -8.09
C ASP A 183 -17.96 33.82 -8.16
N PRO A 184 -18.94 33.91 -7.23
CA PRO A 184 -20.09 33.01 -7.21
C PRO A 184 -21.06 33.24 -8.39
#